data_bd8b6e5d13215783db9d04595382652c
#
_entry.id   bd8b6e5d13215783db9d04595382652c
#
_cell.length_a   1.000
_cell.length_b   1.000
_cell.length_c   1.000
_cell.angle_alpha   90.00
_cell.angle_beta   90.00
_cell.angle_gamma   90.00
#
_symmetry.space_group_name_H-M   'P 1'
#
loop_
_entity.id
_entity.type
_entity.pdbx_description
1 polymer ?
#
loop_
_entity_poly.entity_id
_entity_poly.type
_entity_poly.pdbx_seq_one_letter_code
_entity_poly.pdbx_strand_id
1 'polypeptide(L)'
;MAYDGKDKVLEEVTGKSYEFGFTTEIESDKAPAGLSEDIVRLISAKKEEPGWLLQWRLDAFAVWQTMEEPKWPHLNYEKPDYQAISYYAAPKQKKQLNSMDEVDPELRRTMDKLGISLEEQKRLSGVAVDFVMDSVSVATSFKDKLAELGIIFCSMSEAVKEHPELVRKHLGTVVPTRDNFFSALNSAVFTD
;
A
#
# COMPACT_ATOMS: atom_id res chain seq x y z
N MET A 1 -10.12 37.34 -26.25
CA MET A 1 -10.40 37.55 -24.82
C MET A 1 -9.83 36.36 -24.09
N ALA A 2 -8.74 36.57 -23.38
CA ALA A 2 -8.00 35.52 -22.70
C ALA A 2 -8.77 35.04 -21.44
N TYR A 3 -8.76 33.77 -21.21
CA TYR A 3 -9.40 33.09 -20.09
C TYR A 3 -8.51 33.23 -18.84
N ASP A 4 -8.54 34.40 -18.21
CA ASP A 4 -7.71 34.81 -17.05
C ASP A 4 -8.21 34.23 -15.71
N GLY A 5 -9.27 33.41 -15.72
CA GLY A 5 -9.87 32.89 -14.49
C GLY A 5 -9.35 31.55 -14.03
N LYS A 6 -8.76 30.74 -14.95
CA LYS A 6 -8.25 29.39 -14.60
C LYS A 6 -6.90 29.42 -13.90
N ASP A 7 -6.05 30.39 -14.28
CA ASP A 7 -4.70 30.48 -13.70
C ASP A 7 -4.75 30.92 -12.24
N LYS A 8 -5.66 31.87 -11.88
CA LYS A 8 -5.85 32.31 -10.49
C LYS A 8 -6.37 31.21 -9.57
N VAL A 9 -7.29 30.36 -10.07
CA VAL A 9 -7.81 29.23 -9.28
C VAL A 9 -6.74 28.15 -9.10
N LEU A 10 -5.90 27.93 -10.13
CA LEU A 10 -4.76 27.02 -10.03
C LEU A 10 -3.69 27.54 -9.07
N GLU A 11 -3.36 28.83 -9.12
CA GLU A 11 -2.43 29.46 -8.18
C GLU A 11 -2.98 29.47 -6.74
N GLU A 12 -4.27 29.69 -6.56
CA GLU A 12 -4.93 29.62 -5.24
C GLU A 12 -4.96 28.20 -4.66
N VAL A 13 -5.08 27.17 -5.50
CA VAL A 13 -5.06 25.76 -5.08
C VAL A 13 -3.64 25.25 -4.87
N THR A 14 -2.67 25.66 -5.71
CA THR A 14 -1.27 25.22 -5.61
C THR A 14 -0.45 26.04 -4.62
N GLY A 15 -0.85 27.29 -4.33
CA GLY A 15 -0.18 28.17 -3.36
C GLY A 15 -0.64 27.98 -1.92
N LYS A 16 -1.74 27.27 -1.66
CA LYS A 16 -2.11 26.87 -0.30
C LYS A 16 -1.21 25.73 0.13
N SER A 17 -0.46 25.93 1.21
CA SER A 17 0.10 24.79 1.95
C SER A 17 -1.04 23.80 2.20
N TYR A 18 -0.85 22.54 1.86
CA TYR A 18 -1.84 21.49 2.05
C TYR A 18 -2.36 21.55 3.50
N GLU A 19 -3.60 22.01 3.66
CA GLU A 19 -4.20 22.32 4.97
C GLU A 19 -4.21 21.10 5.91
N PHE A 20 -4.17 19.90 5.33
CA PHE A 20 -4.10 18.62 6.02
C PHE A 20 -2.70 17.98 5.99
N GLY A 21 -1.70 18.69 5.43
CA GLY A 21 -0.32 18.22 5.42
C GLY A 21 0.22 18.12 6.84
N PHE A 22 0.47 16.91 7.33
CA PHE A 22 1.07 16.68 8.62
C PHE A 22 2.05 15.51 8.54
N THR A 23 3.04 15.57 9.39
CA THR A 23 3.91 14.43 9.67
C THR A 23 3.34 13.69 10.88
N THR A 24 3.26 12.38 10.79
CA THR A 24 2.94 11.56 11.96
C THR A 24 4.20 11.34 12.78
N GLU A 25 4.12 11.42 14.09
CA GLU A 25 5.21 11.07 15.02
C GLU A 25 5.29 9.55 15.25
N ILE A 26 4.53 8.77 14.48
CA ILE A 26 4.53 7.31 14.59
C ILE A 26 5.88 6.78 14.09
N GLU A 27 6.62 6.18 15.01
CA GLU A 27 7.89 5.56 14.66
C GLU A 27 7.67 4.35 13.75
N SER A 28 8.26 4.38 12.56
CA SER A 28 8.22 3.29 11.59
C SER A 28 9.57 2.59 11.49
N ASP A 29 9.55 1.28 11.37
CA ASP A 29 10.69 0.46 10.97
C ASP A 29 10.78 0.47 9.43
N LYS A 30 11.72 1.24 8.89
CA LYS A 30 11.89 1.41 7.43
C LYS A 30 13.05 0.56 6.92
N ALA A 31 12.83 -0.10 5.79
CA ALA A 31 13.92 -0.72 5.05
C ALA A 31 14.90 0.35 4.51
N PRO A 32 16.17 0.01 4.33
CA PRO A 32 17.10 0.87 3.60
C PRO A 32 16.55 1.32 2.25
N ALA A 33 16.93 2.51 1.80
CA ALA A 33 16.59 2.98 0.47
C ALA A 33 17.26 2.13 -0.62
N GLY A 34 16.63 2.09 -1.77
CA GLY A 34 17.06 1.34 -2.92
C GLY A 34 16.36 0.00 -3.09
N LEU A 35 16.30 -0.47 -4.33
CA LEU A 35 15.74 -1.76 -4.68
C LEU A 35 16.85 -2.71 -5.13
N SER A 36 16.97 -3.80 -4.40
CA SER A 36 17.91 -4.88 -4.67
C SER A 36 17.27 -6.23 -4.33
N GLU A 37 17.91 -7.31 -4.71
CA GLU A 37 17.48 -8.67 -4.32
C GLU A 37 17.39 -8.81 -2.79
N ASP A 38 18.34 -8.21 -2.05
CA ASP A 38 18.35 -8.25 -0.59
C ASP A 38 17.13 -7.53 0.01
N ILE A 39 16.70 -6.40 -0.59
CA ILE A 39 15.49 -5.71 -0.16
C ILE A 39 14.24 -6.54 -0.46
N VAL A 40 14.16 -7.20 -1.61
CA VAL A 40 13.06 -8.13 -1.93
C VAL A 40 12.99 -9.28 -0.91
N ARG A 41 14.12 -9.86 -0.57
CA ARG A 41 14.23 -10.90 0.46
C ARG A 41 13.85 -10.38 1.86
N LEU A 42 14.26 -9.16 2.18
CA LEU A 42 13.91 -8.48 3.44
C LEU A 42 12.39 -8.30 3.56
N ILE A 43 11.72 -7.81 2.51
CA ILE A 43 10.27 -7.65 2.46
C ILE A 43 9.59 -9.00 2.73
N SER A 44 9.97 -10.04 1.99
CA SER A 44 9.40 -11.37 2.14
C SER A 44 9.62 -11.95 3.55
N ALA A 45 10.81 -11.74 4.13
CA ALA A 45 11.12 -12.18 5.49
C ALA A 45 10.30 -11.42 6.55
N LYS A 46 10.14 -10.09 6.40
CA LYS A 46 9.32 -9.26 7.30
C LYS A 46 7.84 -9.64 7.27
N LYS A 47 7.35 -10.09 6.10
CA LYS A 47 5.98 -10.56 5.88
C LYS A 47 5.81 -12.05 6.23
N GLU A 48 6.90 -12.76 6.53
CA GLU A 48 6.89 -14.21 6.80
C GLU A 48 6.25 -15.01 5.67
N GLU A 49 6.60 -14.64 4.43
CA GLU A 49 6.02 -15.23 3.24
C GLU A 49 6.54 -16.65 2.96
N PRO A 50 5.72 -17.52 2.35
CA PRO A 50 6.18 -18.81 1.89
C PRO A 50 7.17 -18.68 0.73
N GLY A 51 8.08 -19.65 0.61
CA GLY A 51 9.17 -19.62 -0.38
C GLY A 51 8.71 -19.47 -1.83
N TRP A 52 7.50 -19.93 -2.19
CA TRP A 52 6.97 -19.76 -3.54
C TRP A 52 6.69 -18.27 -3.88
N LEU A 53 6.23 -17.48 -2.89
CA LEU A 53 5.96 -16.07 -3.10
C LEU A 53 7.27 -15.28 -3.16
N LEU A 54 8.24 -15.62 -2.32
CA LEU A 54 9.59 -15.06 -2.44
C LEU A 54 10.16 -15.29 -3.85
N GLN A 55 10.07 -16.53 -4.36
CA GLN A 55 10.56 -16.83 -5.71
C GLN A 55 9.84 -16.00 -6.78
N TRP A 56 8.52 -15.88 -6.67
CA TRP A 56 7.72 -15.06 -7.58
C TRP A 56 8.15 -13.59 -7.57
N ARG A 57 8.46 -13.02 -6.40
CA ARG A 57 8.99 -11.67 -6.25
C ARG A 57 10.37 -11.50 -6.90
N LEU A 58 11.26 -12.46 -6.69
CA LEU A 58 12.60 -12.46 -7.26
C LEU A 58 12.56 -12.55 -8.79
N ASP A 59 11.67 -13.37 -9.32
CA ASP A 59 11.44 -13.45 -10.77
C ASP A 59 10.92 -12.13 -11.33
N ALA A 60 10.00 -11.48 -10.59
CA ALA A 60 9.49 -10.16 -10.94
C ALA A 60 10.58 -9.08 -10.91
N PHE A 61 11.44 -9.10 -9.90
CA PHE A 61 12.58 -8.19 -9.79
C PHE A 61 13.57 -8.37 -10.95
N ALA A 62 13.90 -9.62 -11.30
CA ALA A 62 14.75 -9.92 -12.44
C ALA A 62 14.15 -9.40 -13.77
N VAL A 63 12.84 -9.54 -13.94
CA VAL A 63 12.13 -8.97 -15.09
C VAL A 63 12.22 -7.44 -15.09
N TRP A 64 11.95 -6.80 -13.95
CA TRP A 64 12.01 -5.35 -13.81
C TRP A 64 13.37 -4.77 -14.19
N GLN A 65 14.47 -5.43 -13.81
CA GLN A 65 15.83 -4.99 -14.15
C GLN A 65 16.12 -4.97 -15.66
N THR A 66 15.33 -5.71 -16.46
CA THR A 66 15.46 -5.75 -17.92
C THR A 66 14.54 -4.76 -18.65
N MET A 67 13.66 -4.09 -17.92
CA MET A 67 12.66 -3.18 -18.49
C MET A 67 13.09 -1.72 -18.38
N GLU A 68 12.62 -0.93 -19.34
CA GLU A 68 12.72 0.53 -19.28
C GLU A 68 11.38 1.11 -18.83
N GLU A 69 11.46 2.22 -18.07
CA GLU A 69 10.28 3.01 -17.73
C GLU A 69 9.59 3.49 -19.00
N PRO A 70 8.26 3.32 -19.13
CA PRO A 70 7.55 3.67 -20.34
C PRO A 70 7.58 5.18 -20.62
N LYS A 71 7.73 5.53 -21.91
CA LYS A 71 7.78 6.92 -22.40
C LYS A 71 6.48 7.37 -23.10
N TRP A 72 5.45 6.54 -23.06
CA TRP A 72 4.17 6.82 -23.74
C TRP A 72 3.31 7.92 -23.06
N PRO A 73 3.41 8.24 -21.76
CA PRO A 73 2.73 9.41 -21.24
C PRO A 73 3.43 10.66 -21.78
N HIS A 74 2.68 11.54 -22.45
CA HIS A 74 3.17 12.85 -22.87
C HIS A 74 3.24 13.83 -21.70
N LEU A 75 3.86 13.39 -20.60
CA LEU A 75 4.02 14.16 -19.39
C LEU A 75 5.48 14.55 -19.21
N ASN A 76 5.71 15.83 -18.90
CA ASN A 76 7.02 16.31 -18.45
C ASN A 76 7.04 16.23 -16.91
N TYR A 77 7.71 15.25 -16.38
CA TYR A 77 7.98 15.12 -14.96
C TYR A 77 9.43 14.68 -14.73
N GLU A 78 9.97 15.05 -13.60
CA GLU A 78 11.28 14.54 -13.18
C GLU A 78 11.13 13.05 -12.84
N LYS A 79 11.96 12.22 -13.44
CA LYS A 79 11.90 10.78 -13.21
C LYS A 79 12.23 10.47 -11.76
N PRO A 80 11.41 9.61 -11.10
CA PRO A 80 11.72 9.13 -9.77
C PRO A 80 13.07 8.42 -9.73
N ASP A 81 13.86 8.71 -8.71
CA ASP A 81 15.04 7.90 -8.39
C ASP A 81 14.59 6.68 -7.59
N TYR A 82 14.44 5.55 -8.27
CA TYR A 82 14.03 4.28 -7.66
C TYR A 82 15.03 3.76 -6.62
N GLN A 83 16.26 4.28 -6.59
CA GLN A 83 17.25 3.92 -5.58
C GLN A 83 17.20 4.83 -4.35
N ALA A 84 16.51 5.95 -4.41
CA ALA A 84 16.26 6.83 -3.26
C ALA A 84 15.01 6.47 -2.46
N ILE A 85 14.18 5.53 -2.93
CA ILE A 85 12.92 5.14 -2.32
C ILE A 85 13.14 3.98 -1.33
N SER A 86 12.48 4.03 -0.17
CA SER A 86 12.34 2.87 0.72
C SER A 86 11.08 2.09 0.33
N TYR A 87 11.24 0.81 0.08
CA TYR A 87 10.16 -0.06 -0.43
C TYR A 87 9.39 -0.81 0.66
N TYR A 88 9.75 -0.62 1.92
CA TYR A 88 9.03 -1.19 3.04
C TYR A 88 9.12 -0.26 4.24
N ALA A 89 7.99 -0.02 4.86
CA ALA A 89 7.89 0.61 6.16
C ALA A 89 6.79 -0.08 6.98
N ALA A 90 6.97 -0.19 8.27
CA ALA A 90 5.96 -0.72 9.15
C ALA A 90 5.94 0.07 10.46
N PRO A 91 4.77 0.35 11.05
CA PRO A 91 4.71 0.92 12.39
C PRO A 91 5.36 -0.03 13.39
N LYS A 92 6.05 0.50 14.39
CA LYS A 92 6.71 -0.34 15.43
C LYS A 92 5.73 -1.17 16.24
N GLN A 93 4.47 -0.79 16.31
CA GLN A 93 3.39 -1.59 16.93
C GLN A 93 2.99 -2.74 16.01
N LYS A 94 3.32 -3.96 16.41
CA LYS A 94 3.20 -5.18 15.59
C LYS A 94 1.88 -5.94 15.77
N LYS A 95 0.92 -5.43 16.51
CA LYS A 95 -0.30 -6.20 16.80
C LYS A 95 -1.41 -5.79 15.85
N GLN A 96 -1.83 -6.73 15.00
CA GLN A 96 -3.04 -6.58 14.21
C GLN A 96 -4.25 -6.48 15.17
N LEU A 97 -5.05 -5.46 14.99
CA LEU A 97 -6.19 -5.16 15.83
C LEU A 97 -7.46 -5.72 15.19
N ASN A 98 -8.31 -6.32 15.99
CA ASN A 98 -9.59 -6.87 15.53
C ASN A 98 -10.70 -5.83 15.48
N SER A 99 -10.46 -4.65 16.04
CA SER A 99 -11.42 -3.55 16.09
C SER A 99 -10.72 -2.20 16.01
N MET A 100 -11.37 -1.25 15.33
CA MET A 100 -10.92 0.15 15.29
C MET A 100 -10.97 0.82 16.68
N ASP A 101 -11.67 0.27 17.64
CA ASP A 101 -11.72 0.80 19.01
C ASP A 101 -10.42 0.50 19.81
N GLU A 102 -9.63 -0.48 19.34
CA GLU A 102 -8.34 -0.87 19.92
C GLU A 102 -7.15 -0.05 19.36
N VAL A 103 -7.42 0.81 18.38
CA VAL A 103 -6.41 1.63 17.71
C VAL A 103 -5.79 2.61 18.71
N ASP A 104 -4.45 2.71 18.65
CA ASP A 104 -3.68 3.65 19.44
C ASP A 104 -4.23 5.09 19.33
N PRO A 105 -4.31 5.85 20.45
CA PRO A 105 -4.84 7.22 20.45
C PRO A 105 -4.14 8.16 19.48
N GLU A 106 -2.84 7.97 19.20
CA GLU A 106 -2.08 8.80 18.28
C GLU A 106 -2.45 8.49 16.83
N LEU A 107 -2.59 7.19 16.50
CA LEU A 107 -3.10 6.76 15.20
C LEU A 107 -4.54 7.23 15.00
N ARG A 108 -5.37 7.20 16.02
CA ARG A 108 -6.74 7.73 15.98
C ARG A 108 -6.75 9.23 15.68
N ARG A 109 -5.89 10.04 16.32
CA ARG A 109 -5.74 11.47 16.02
C ARG A 109 -5.30 11.71 14.57
N THR A 110 -4.44 10.83 14.05
CA THR A 110 -4.00 10.88 12.66
C THR A 110 -5.16 10.63 11.70
N MET A 111 -6.00 9.64 12.00
CA MET A 111 -7.22 9.37 11.23
C MET A 111 -8.19 10.56 11.26
N ASP A 112 -8.41 11.16 12.42
CA ASP A 112 -9.26 12.35 12.56
C ASP A 112 -8.72 13.52 11.74
N LYS A 113 -7.41 13.76 11.74
CA LYS A 113 -6.76 14.79 10.91
C LYS A 113 -6.91 14.53 9.41
N LEU A 114 -6.93 13.27 8.99
CA LEU A 114 -7.18 12.85 7.60
C LEU A 114 -8.66 12.93 7.20
N GLY A 115 -9.55 13.31 8.14
CA GLY A 115 -10.99 13.29 7.91
C GLY A 115 -11.59 11.90 7.83
N ILE A 116 -10.87 10.88 8.30
CA ILE A 116 -11.35 9.50 8.39
C ILE A 116 -12.18 9.37 9.67
N SER A 117 -13.46 9.73 9.57
CA SER A 117 -14.39 9.67 10.70
C SER A 117 -14.72 8.23 11.07
N LEU A 118 -14.28 7.78 12.23
CA LEU A 118 -14.68 6.48 12.81
C LEU A 118 -16.20 6.42 13.07
N GLU A 119 -16.83 7.55 13.33
CA GLU A 119 -18.27 7.69 13.50
C GLU A 119 -19.04 7.47 12.18
N GLU A 120 -18.49 7.94 11.07
CA GLU A 120 -19.06 7.72 9.75
C GLU A 120 -18.94 6.25 9.32
N GLN A 121 -17.84 5.59 9.67
CA GLN A 121 -17.66 4.15 9.45
C GLN A 121 -18.67 3.34 10.28
N LYS A 122 -18.99 3.75 11.51
CA LYS A 122 -20.07 3.17 12.30
C LYS A 122 -21.47 3.41 11.69
N ARG A 123 -21.66 4.55 11.01
CA ARG A 123 -22.92 4.88 10.30
C ARG A 123 -23.10 4.12 8.99
N LEU A 124 -22.01 3.85 8.30
CA LEU A 124 -21.97 2.99 7.11
C LEU A 124 -21.98 1.51 7.52
N SER A 125 -22.72 1.19 8.60
CA SER A 125 -22.84 -0.15 9.17
C SER A 125 -23.14 -1.18 8.08
N GLY A 126 -22.18 -2.03 7.77
CA GLY A 126 -22.25 -3.04 6.71
C GLY A 126 -21.16 -2.92 5.64
N VAL A 127 -20.29 -1.91 5.70
CA VAL A 127 -19.11 -1.80 4.85
C VAL A 127 -17.91 -2.39 5.57
N ALA A 128 -17.28 -3.38 4.95
CA ALA A 128 -16.01 -3.92 5.40
C ALA A 128 -14.89 -2.97 5.00
N VAL A 129 -14.02 -2.64 5.93
CA VAL A 129 -12.88 -1.74 5.72
C VAL A 129 -11.63 -2.41 6.27
N ASP A 130 -10.58 -2.45 5.46
CA ASP A 130 -9.23 -2.77 5.90
C ASP A 130 -8.42 -1.49 5.97
N PHE A 131 -7.78 -1.24 7.11
CA PHE A 131 -6.94 -0.08 7.32
C PHE A 131 -5.47 -0.48 7.22
N VAL A 132 -4.84 -0.02 6.16
CA VAL A 132 -3.43 -0.26 5.88
C VAL A 132 -2.64 1.00 6.22
N MET A 133 -1.58 0.84 7.00
CA MET A 133 -0.62 1.89 7.30
C MET A 133 0.77 1.46 6.87
N ASP A 134 1.38 2.25 5.99
CA ASP A 134 2.64 1.89 5.33
C ASP A 134 2.49 0.54 4.58
N SER A 135 3.24 -0.46 4.98
CA SER A 135 3.25 -1.79 4.35
C SER A 135 2.50 -2.86 5.15
N VAL A 136 1.67 -2.47 6.11
CA VAL A 136 1.04 -3.40 7.06
C VAL A 136 -0.44 -3.08 7.27
N SER A 137 -1.29 -4.10 7.16
CA SER A 137 -2.68 -4.02 7.63
C SER A 137 -2.69 -3.92 9.15
N VAL A 138 -3.31 -2.86 9.66
CA VAL A 138 -3.38 -2.54 11.09
C VAL A 138 -4.69 -3.00 11.70
N ALA A 139 -5.79 -2.85 10.98
CA ALA A 139 -7.12 -3.22 11.47
C ALA A 139 -8.08 -3.56 10.32
N THR A 140 -8.86 -4.62 10.51
CA THR A 140 -9.90 -5.04 9.57
C THR A 140 -11.25 -5.08 10.30
N SER A 141 -12.28 -4.45 9.72
CA SER A 141 -13.62 -4.44 10.31
C SER A 141 -14.53 -5.52 9.70
N PHE A 142 -15.50 -6.00 10.48
CA PHE A 142 -16.52 -6.96 10.04
C PHE A 142 -16.02 -8.31 9.48
N LYS A 143 -14.78 -8.67 9.73
CA LYS A 143 -14.15 -9.90 9.23
C LYS A 143 -14.98 -11.15 9.58
N ASP A 144 -15.36 -11.32 10.86
CA ASP A 144 -16.09 -12.48 11.33
C ASP A 144 -17.50 -12.58 10.69
N LYS A 145 -18.19 -11.44 10.57
CA LYS A 145 -19.51 -11.39 9.95
C LYS A 145 -19.48 -11.72 8.45
N LEU A 146 -18.40 -11.35 7.75
CA LEU A 146 -18.20 -11.71 6.35
C LEU A 146 -17.85 -13.19 6.22
N ALA A 147 -17.05 -13.73 7.14
CA ALA A 147 -16.70 -15.15 7.18
C ALA A 147 -17.95 -16.04 7.38
N GLU A 148 -18.91 -15.64 8.23
CA GLU A 148 -20.20 -16.32 8.39
C GLU A 148 -21.00 -16.42 7.07
N LEU A 149 -20.81 -15.43 6.18
CA LEU A 149 -21.42 -15.41 4.84
C LEU A 149 -20.59 -16.11 3.77
N GLY A 150 -19.45 -16.73 4.15
CA GLY A 150 -18.51 -17.37 3.22
C GLY A 150 -17.68 -16.39 2.40
N ILE A 151 -17.60 -15.13 2.82
CA ILE A 151 -16.80 -14.09 2.15
C ILE A 151 -15.45 -13.99 2.84
N ILE A 152 -14.38 -14.17 2.04
CA ILE A 152 -13.00 -13.96 2.50
C ILE A 152 -12.68 -12.47 2.33
N PHE A 153 -12.42 -11.79 3.44
CA PHE A 153 -11.96 -10.41 3.47
C PHE A 153 -10.81 -10.28 4.47
N CYS A 154 -9.61 -10.18 3.96
CA CYS A 154 -8.39 -10.14 4.76
C CYS A 154 -7.27 -9.43 3.99
N SER A 155 -6.19 -9.07 4.69
CA SER A 155 -4.99 -8.54 4.06
C SER A 155 -4.34 -9.57 3.13
N MET A 156 -3.51 -9.12 2.19
CA MET A 156 -2.75 -10.02 1.32
C MET A 156 -1.79 -10.90 2.14
N SER A 157 -1.18 -10.36 3.17
CA SER A 157 -0.30 -11.11 4.07
C SER A 157 -1.01 -12.28 4.76
N GLU A 158 -2.25 -12.08 5.15
CA GLU A 158 -3.09 -13.12 5.74
C GLU A 158 -3.55 -14.12 4.68
N ALA A 159 -4.03 -13.63 3.52
CA ALA A 159 -4.48 -14.47 2.42
C ALA A 159 -3.39 -15.44 1.94
N VAL A 160 -2.14 -15.00 1.88
CA VAL A 160 -1.00 -15.85 1.51
C VAL A 160 -0.77 -17.00 2.48
N LYS A 161 -1.06 -16.78 3.77
CA LYS A 161 -0.89 -17.79 4.83
C LYS A 161 -2.09 -18.73 4.93
N GLU A 162 -3.30 -18.19 4.91
CA GLU A 162 -4.54 -18.94 5.15
C GLU A 162 -5.18 -19.52 3.89
N HIS A 163 -4.97 -18.86 2.73
CA HIS A 163 -5.55 -19.24 1.44
C HIS A 163 -4.52 -19.33 0.32
N PRO A 164 -3.34 -19.99 0.53
CA PRO A 164 -2.21 -19.96 -0.41
C PRO A 164 -2.58 -20.46 -1.81
N GLU A 165 -3.42 -21.48 -1.92
CA GLU A 165 -3.82 -22.05 -3.22
C GLU A 165 -4.68 -21.07 -4.02
N LEU A 166 -5.55 -20.30 -3.34
CA LEU A 166 -6.36 -19.30 -3.97
C LEU A 166 -5.49 -18.14 -4.48
N VAL A 167 -4.55 -17.68 -3.66
CA VAL A 167 -3.61 -16.62 -4.05
C VAL A 167 -2.76 -17.07 -5.23
N ARG A 168 -2.15 -18.26 -5.18
CA ARG A 168 -1.34 -18.81 -6.28
C ARG A 168 -2.12 -18.91 -7.59
N LYS A 169 -3.38 -19.27 -7.53
CA LYS A 169 -4.24 -19.41 -8.69
C LYS A 169 -4.50 -18.06 -9.39
N HIS A 170 -4.60 -16.98 -8.64
CA HIS A 170 -5.07 -15.69 -9.17
C HIS A 170 -4.00 -14.61 -9.25
N LEU A 171 -2.93 -14.70 -8.45
CA LEU A 171 -1.86 -13.69 -8.44
C LEU A 171 -1.22 -13.57 -9.82
N GLY A 172 -1.18 -12.34 -10.36
CA GLY A 172 -0.56 -12.03 -11.65
C GLY A 172 -1.27 -12.59 -12.88
N THR A 173 -2.51 -13.09 -12.75
CA THR A 173 -3.26 -13.67 -13.89
C THR A 173 -3.95 -12.61 -14.74
N VAL A 174 -4.40 -11.51 -14.14
CA VAL A 174 -5.09 -10.40 -14.84
C VAL A 174 -4.07 -9.41 -15.38
N VAL A 175 -3.14 -8.99 -14.53
CA VAL A 175 -2.00 -8.15 -14.93
C VAL A 175 -0.72 -8.97 -14.71
N PRO A 176 -0.15 -9.55 -15.78
CA PRO A 176 1.07 -10.32 -15.67
C PRO A 176 2.27 -9.46 -15.25
N THR A 177 3.21 -10.06 -14.55
CA THR A 177 4.46 -9.40 -14.14
C THR A 177 5.20 -8.75 -15.31
N ARG A 178 5.09 -9.33 -16.51
CA ARG A 178 5.76 -8.86 -17.74
C ARG A 178 4.94 -7.85 -18.55
N ASP A 179 3.79 -7.40 -18.04
CA ASP A 179 2.95 -6.46 -18.78
C ASP A 179 3.67 -5.13 -19.04
N ASN A 180 4.23 -4.53 -18.00
CA ASN A 180 5.02 -3.31 -18.11
C ASN A 180 5.98 -3.14 -16.92
N PHE A 181 6.82 -2.09 -16.98
CA PHE A 181 7.80 -1.74 -15.95
C PHE A 181 7.17 -1.62 -14.55
N PHE A 182 6.02 -0.96 -14.42
CA PHE A 182 5.38 -0.76 -13.12
C PHE A 182 4.71 -2.03 -12.60
N SER A 183 4.20 -2.88 -13.48
CA SER A 183 3.66 -4.19 -13.09
C SER A 183 4.76 -5.08 -12.52
N ALA A 184 5.95 -5.08 -13.14
CA ALA A 184 7.11 -5.83 -12.65
C ALA A 184 7.59 -5.28 -11.31
N LEU A 185 7.72 -3.94 -11.20
CA LEU A 185 8.12 -3.28 -9.96
C LEU A 185 7.14 -3.61 -8.82
N ASN A 186 5.84 -3.38 -9.06
CA ASN A 186 4.81 -3.69 -8.06
C ASN A 186 4.85 -5.16 -7.64
N SER A 187 4.99 -6.06 -8.61
CA SER A 187 5.09 -7.50 -8.34
C SER A 187 6.26 -7.86 -7.43
N ALA A 188 7.39 -7.17 -7.56
CA ALA A 188 8.57 -7.41 -6.73
C ALA A 188 8.40 -6.91 -5.29
N VAL A 189 7.66 -5.81 -5.06
CA VAL A 189 7.67 -5.07 -3.77
C VAL A 189 6.30 -4.86 -3.14
N PHE A 190 5.20 -5.36 -3.72
CA PHE A 190 3.87 -5.15 -3.14
C PHE A 190 3.79 -5.61 -1.68
N THR A 191 2.93 -4.94 -0.93
CA THR A 191 2.61 -5.26 0.47
C THR A 191 1.09 -5.37 0.64
N ASP A 192 0.57 -5.15 1.82
CA ASP A 192 -0.88 -5.08 2.03
C ASP A 192 -1.48 -3.82 1.45
#